data_b72eb0440dca949d3b2b6694c6c2275b
#
_entry.id   b72eb0440dca949d3b2b6694c6c2275b
#
_cell.length_a   1.000
_cell.length_b   1.000
_cell.length_c   1.000
_cell.angle_alpha   90.00
_cell.angle_beta   90.00
_cell.angle_gamma   90.00
#
_symmetry.space_group_name_H-M   'P 1'
#
loop_
_entity.id
_entity.type
_entity.pdbx_description
1 polymer ?
#
loop_
_entity_poly.entity_id
_entity_poly.type
_entity_poly.pdbx_seq_one_letter_code
_entity_poly.pdbx_strand_id
1 'polypeptide(L)'
;MAMVDGWPTAGGTALRSSIPTQSANPLSTIPLHRSINLFPLSNYTFGTKDAQSERDHSVQARFQRMREEYEKVGMRRSVDAVLIVHEHSLPHILLLQIGSTFFKLPGGELEVGEEETDGMKRLLDLTLGRTDGVRSEWKIEDEVGNWWRPNFDPPRYPYIPAHVTKPKEHTKLLLVQMPEKAMFAVPKNYKLVAAPLFELYDNAAAYGPLIASLPMALSRFNFIYNGVA
;
A
#
# COMPACT_ATOMS: atom_id res chain seq x y z
N MET A 1 30.29 -46.70 25.98
CA MET A 1 31.37 -45.82 26.48
C MET A 1 32.47 -45.86 25.42
N ALA A 2 32.50 -44.93 24.48
CA ALA A 2 33.57 -44.74 23.52
C ALA A 2 33.58 -43.26 23.15
N MET A 3 34.61 -42.54 23.55
CA MET A 3 34.97 -41.20 23.18
C MET A 3 35.40 -41.18 21.72
N VAL A 4 35.02 -40.16 20.99
CA VAL A 4 35.58 -39.83 19.67
C VAL A 4 36.29 -38.50 19.78
N ASP A 5 37.60 -38.58 19.89
CA ASP A 5 38.56 -37.48 19.75
C ASP A 5 38.75 -37.12 18.29
N GLY A 6 39.03 -35.84 18.06
CA GLY A 6 39.88 -35.49 16.94
C GLY A 6 39.34 -34.49 15.92
N TRP A 7 39.45 -33.19 16.21
CA TRP A 7 39.57 -32.17 15.19
C TRP A 7 41.07 -32.01 14.81
N PRO A 8 41.45 -31.99 13.54
CA PRO A 8 42.83 -31.74 13.16
C PRO A 8 43.20 -30.29 13.24
N THR A 9 44.19 -29.97 14.01
CA THR A 9 44.87 -28.68 14.00
C THR A 9 45.80 -28.62 12.79
N ALA A 10 45.47 -27.82 11.79
CA ALA A 10 46.34 -27.50 10.67
C ALA A 10 47.26 -26.34 11.01
N GLY A 11 48.57 -26.61 11.05
CA GLY A 11 49.59 -25.59 11.16
C GLY A 11 49.64 -24.67 9.94
N GLY A 12 49.53 -23.38 10.16
CA GLY A 12 49.49 -22.39 9.11
C GLY A 12 50.91 -21.94 8.70
N THR A 13 51.13 -21.82 7.44
CA THR A 13 52.17 -21.00 6.82
C THR A 13 51.49 -19.69 6.34
N ALA A 14 51.94 -18.58 6.89
CA ALA A 14 51.43 -17.26 6.48
C ALA A 14 51.93 -16.91 5.08
N LEU A 15 51.05 -16.94 4.11
CA LEU A 15 51.25 -16.29 2.81
C LEU A 15 50.65 -14.90 2.90
N ARG A 16 51.49 -13.89 3.04
CA ARG A 16 51.15 -12.48 2.80
C ARG A 16 50.85 -12.33 1.31
N SER A 17 49.60 -12.41 0.91
CA SER A 17 49.12 -11.87 -0.35
C SER A 17 48.62 -10.46 -0.10
N SER A 18 49.33 -9.49 -0.66
CA SER A 18 48.86 -8.10 -0.79
C SER A 18 47.61 -8.08 -1.64
N ILE A 19 46.47 -7.95 -0.99
CA ILE A 19 45.19 -7.65 -1.66
C ILE A 19 45.34 -6.20 -2.17
N PRO A 20 45.18 -5.94 -3.48
CA PRO A 20 45.10 -4.56 -3.95
C PRO A 20 43.84 -3.94 -3.35
N THR A 21 44.02 -2.85 -2.65
CA THR A 21 42.95 -1.95 -2.24
C THR A 21 42.26 -1.46 -3.51
N GLN A 22 41.25 -2.18 -3.96
CA GLN A 22 40.28 -1.62 -4.90
C GLN A 22 39.63 -0.45 -4.19
N SER A 23 39.79 0.73 -4.78
CA SER A 23 39.02 1.91 -4.42
C SER A 23 37.58 1.51 -4.36
N ALA A 24 36.97 1.55 -3.17
CA ALA A 24 35.56 1.38 -2.98
C ALA A 24 34.85 2.39 -3.89
N ASN A 25 34.31 1.95 -4.98
CA ASN A 25 33.19 2.67 -5.61
C ASN A 25 32.23 3.01 -4.47
N PRO A 26 31.82 4.26 -4.30
CA PRO A 26 30.72 4.53 -3.42
C PRO A 26 29.55 3.78 -4.02
N LEU A 27 29.30 2.57 -3.53
CA LEU A 27 27.99 1.95 -3.64
C LEU A 27 27.04 3.05 -3.22
N SER A 28 26.28 3.56 -4.19
CA SER A 28 25.18 4.46 -3.92
C SER A 28 24.47 3.85 -2.73
N THR A 29 24.61 4.50 -1.58
CA THR A 29 23.88 4.11 -0.37
C THR A 29 22.43 4.23 -0.75
N ILE A 30 21.84 3.11 -1.16
CA ILE A 30 20.38 3.00 -1.26
C ILE A 30 19.93 3.41 0.13
N PRO A 31 19.22 4.52 0.28
CA PRO A 31 18.85 4.96 1.62
C PRO A 31 17.97 3.86 2.19
N LEU A 32 18.54 3.09 3.14
CA LEU A 32 17.84 2.03 3.88
C LEU A 32 16.63 2.58 4.64
N HIS A 33 16.57 3.90 4.80
CA HIS A 33 15.51 4.61 5.49
C HIS A 33 14.83 5.58 4.51
N ARG A 34 13.67 5.15 3.98
CA ARG A 34 12.78 6.06 3.26
C ARG A 34 11.99 6.86 4.28
N SER A 35 12.05 8.17 4.18
CA SER A 35 11.34 9.08 5.07
C SER A 35 10.04 9.53 4.45
N ILE A 36 8.97 9.53 5.25
CA ILE A 36 7.64 10.02 4.87
C ILE A 36 7.30 11.19 5.77
N ASN A 37 6.89 12.32 5.15
CA ASN A 37 6.38 13.44 5.90
C ASN A 37 4.92 13.21 6.27
N LEU A 38 4.63 13.26 7.56
CA LEU A 38 3.28 13.22 8.09
C LEU A 38 2.89 14.62 8.53
N PHE A 39 1.67 15.03 8.19
CA PHE A 39 1.10 16.30 8.59
C PHE A 39 -0.11 16.07 9.50
N PRO A 40 -0.47 17.02 10.38
CA PRO A 40 -1.62 16.89 11.26
C PRO A 40 -2.92 16.67 10.51
N LEU A 41 -3.79 15.81 11.01
CA LEU A 41 -5.14 15.60 10.45
C LEU A 41 -5.93 16.92 10.38
N SER A 42 -5.72 17.83 11.32
CA SER A 42 -6.33 19.17 11.36
C SER A 42 -5.96 20.06 10.17
N ASN A 43 -4.91 19.75 9.43
CA ASN A 43 -4.52 20.48 8.23
C ASN A 43 -5.42 20.19 7.02
N TYR A 44 -6.32 19.21 7.14
CA TYR A 44 -7.17 18.78 6.05
C TYR A 44 -8.63 19.10 6.32
N THR A 45 -9.28 19.63 5.30
CA THR A 45 -10.72 19.90 5.32
C THR A 45 -11.42 18.92 4.40
N PHE A 46 -12.50 18.31 4.89
CA PHE A 46 -13.25 17.31 4.14
C PHE A 46 -14.65 17.84 3.84
N GLY A 47 -14.89 18.20 2.58
CA GLY A 47 -16.20 18.51 2.05
C GLY A 47 -16.94 17.24 1.61
N THR A 48 -18.18 17.41 1.18
CA THR A 48 -18.99 16.32 0.63
C THR A 48 -19.27 16.56 -0.85
N LYS A 49 -19.33 15.50 -1.63
CA LYS A 49 -19.76 15.49 -3.02
C LYS A 49 -20.85 14.44 -3.26
N ASP A 50 -21.43 14.44 -4.45
CA ASP A 50 -22.48 13.48 -4.78
C ASP A 50 -22.04 12.04 -4.59
N ALA A 51 -23.00 11.17 -4.29
CA ALA A 51 -22.74 9.78 -4.03
C ALA A 51 -22.09 9.11 -5.26
N GLN A 52 -21.04 8.36 -5.03
CA GLN A 52 -20.39 7.57 -6.07
C GLN A 52 -21.21 6.29 -6.29
N SER A 53 -21.64 6.05 -7.53
CA SER A 53 -22.36 4.83 -7.86
C SER A 53 -21.45 3.61 -7.71
N GLU A 54 -21.93 2.60 -6.99
CA GLU A 54 -21.27 1.30 -6.95
C GLU A 54 -21.50 0.58 -8.30
N ARG A 55 -20.41 0.09 -8.88
CA ARG A 55 -20.44 -0.59 -10.18
C ARG A 55 -21.15 -1.93 -10.10
N ASP A 56 -21.01 -2.61 -8.98
CA ASP A 56 -21.56 -3.94 -8.74
C ASP A 56 -22.48 -3.91 -7.51
N HIS A 57 -23.71 -4.38 -7.64
CA HIS A 57 -24.71 -4.40 -6.59
C HIS A 57 -24.53 -5.56 -5.58
N SER A 58 -23.61 -6.49 -5.84
CA SER A 58 -23.29 -7.60 -4.95
C SER A 58 -21.87 -8.14 -5.18
N VAL A 59 -21.36 -8.88 -4.19
CA VAL A 59 -20.08 -9.57 -4.31
C VAL A 59 -20.09 -10.59 -5.45
N GLN A 60 -21.21 -11.28 -5.64
CA GLN A 60 -21.39 -12.26 -6.73
C GLN A 60 -21.35 -11.59 -8.09
N ALA A 61 -22.07 -10.47 -8.26
CA ALA A 61 -22.06 -9.68 -9.50
C ALA A 61 -20.64 -9.20 -9.83
N ARG A 62 -19.88 -8.76 -8.82
CA ARG A 62 -18.48 -8.35 -9.00
C ARG A 62 -17.59 -9.49 -9.50
N PHE A 63 -17.73 -10.69 -8.95
CA PHE A 63 -16.92 -11.83 -9.41
C PHE A 63 -17.39 -12.37 -10.76
N GLN A 64 -18.66 -12.29 -11.06
CA GLN A 64 -19.17 -12.62 -12.38
C GLN A 64 -18.61 -11.65 -13.45
N ARG A 65 -18.68 -10.34 -13.22
CA ARG A 65 -18.05 -9.34 -14.09
C ARG A 65 -16.54 -9.55 -14.22
N MET A 66 -15.84 -9.82 -13.11
CA MET A 66 -14.41 -10.11 -13.14
C MET A 66 -14.07 -11.32 -14.02
N ARG A 67 -14.91 -12.37 -14.01
CA ARG A 67 -14.72 -13.55 -14.86
C ARG A 67 -14.90 -13.21 -16.35
N GLU A 68 -15.94 -12.46 -16.67
CA GLU A 68 -16.21 -12.02 -18.04
C GLU A 68 -15.14 -11.08 -18.59
N GLU A 69 -14.62 -10.17 -17.75
CA GLU A 69 -13.51 -9.29 -18.11
C GLU A 69 -12.21 -10.08 -18.27
N TYR A 70 -11.97 -11.06 -17.40
CA TYR A 70 -10.76 -11.89 -17.47
C TYR A 70 -10.65 -12.68 -18.79
N GLU A 71 -11.76 -13.14 -19.32
CA GLU A 71 -11.80 -13.84 -20.62
C GLU A 71 -11.43 -12.91 -21.79
N LYS A 72 -11.70 -11.60 -21.65
CA LYS A 72 -11.47 -10.61 -22.72
C LYS A 72 -10.08 -9.96 -22.62
N VAL A 73 -9.69 -9.55 -21.42
CA VAL A 73 -8.51 -8.69 -21.22
C VAL A 73 -7.48 -9.29 -20.24
N GLY A 74 -7.77 -10.43 -19.64
CA GLY A 74 -6.87 -11.09 -18.71
C GLY A 74 -6.98 -10.57 -17.27
N MET A 75 -5.89 -10.68 -16.53
CA MET A 75 -5.83 -10.35 -15.10
C MET A 75 -6.19 -8.88 -14.85
N ARG A 76 -7.14 -8.66 -13.92
CA ARG A 76 -7.50 -7.32 -13.46
C ARG A 76 -6.32 -6.69 -12.73
N ARG A 77 -6.06 -5.42 -13.04
CA ARG A 77 -5.09 -4.59 -12.32
C ARG A 77 -5.84 -3.56 -11.50
N SER A 78 -5.45 -3.43 -10.23
CA SER A 78 -6.05 -2.49 -9.29
C SER A 78 -4.95 -1.78 -8.51
N VAL A 79 -5.21 -0.55 -8.08
CA VAL A 79 -4.31 0.23 -7.24
C VAL A 79 -5.09 0.80 -6.06
N ASP A 80 -4.50 0.73 -4.88
CA ASP A 80 -5.04 1.29 -3.65
C ASP A 80 -4.02 2.25 -3.03
N ALA A 81 -4.46 3.45 -2.63
CA ALA A 81 -3.63 4.48 -2.05
C ALA A 81 -3.48 4.30 -0.54
N VAL A 82 -2.26 4.34 -0.06
CA VAL A 82 -1.94 4.45 1.36
C VAL A 82 -1.67 5.92 1.67
N LEU A 83 -2.66 6.58 2.29
CA LEU A 83 -2.63 7.98 2.70
C LEU A 83 -2.40 8.03 4.20
N ILE A 84 -1.30 8.65 4.62
CA ILE A 84 -0.90 8.69 6.03
C ILE A 84 -0.90 10.12 6.52
N VAL A 85 -1.52 10.34 7.66
CA VAL A 85 -1.53 11.58 8.42
C VAL A 85 -1.16 11.29 9.87
N HIS A 86 -1.05 12.31 10.71
CA HIS A 86 -0.91 12.07 12.15
C HIS A 86 -1.91 12.88 12.96
N GLU A 87 -2.24 12.37 14.14
CA GLU A 87 -2.95 13.07 15.20
C GLU A 87 -2.22 12.83 16.51
N HIS A 88 -1.86 13.88 17.22
CA HIS A 88 -1.04 13.79 18.45
C HIS A 88 0.24 12.96 18.31
N SER A 89 0.95 13.13 17.19
CA SER A 89 2.15 12.34 16.86
C SER A 89 1.93 10.83 16.71
N LEU A 90 0.68 10.39 16.54
CA LEU A 90 0.34 9.00 16.20
C LEU A 90 0.00 8.92 14.70
N PRO A 91 0.57 7.99 13.94
CA PRO A 91 0.25 7.83 12.53
C PRO A 91 -1.13 7.20 12.35
N HIS A 92 -1.89 7.76 11.40
CA HIS A 92 -3.22 7.31 11.03
C HIS A 92 -3.30 7.06 9.53
N ILE A 93 -4.02 6.02 9.13
CA ILE A 93 -4.34 5.73 7.73
C ILE A 93 -5.73 6.25 7.42
N LEU A 94 -5.87 6.97 6.30
CA LEU A 94 -7.16 7.42 5.80
C LEU A 94 -7.86 6.26 5.08
N LEU A 95 -9.00 5.87 5.60
CA LEU A 95 -9.85 4.80 5.08
C LEU A 95 -11.21 5.34 4.66
N LEU A 96 -11.80 4.71 3.64
CA LEU A 96 -13.20 4.91 3.26
C LEU A 96 -14.05 3.84 3.93
N GLN A 97 -15.00 4.25 4.75
CA GLN A 97 -16.00 3.38 5.35
C GLN A 97 -17.27 3.39 4.50
N ILE A 98 -17.75 2.20 4.16
CA ILE A 98 -18.99 1.96 3.43
C ILE A 98 -19.97 1.27 4.39
N GLY A 99 -21.13 1.87 4.59
CA GLY A 99 -22.04 1.39 5.63
C GLY A 99 -21.43 1.49 7.02
N SER A 100 -21.65 0.45 7.87
CA SER A 100 -21.19 0.48 9.26
C SER A 100 -19.89 -0.28 9.52
N THR A 101 -19.53 -1.25 8.66
CA THR A 101 -18.49 -2.24 9.00
C THR A 101 -17.46 -2.49 7.91
N PHE A 102 -17.65 -1.96 6.70
CA PHE A 102 -16.74 -2.22 5.60
C PHE A 102 -15.78 -1.06 5.37
N PHE A 103 -14.50 -1.34 5.46
CA PHE A 103 -13.42 -0.38 5.22
C PHE A 103 -12.66 -0.73 3.95
N LYS A 104 -12.28 0.29 3.19
CA LYS A 104 -11.39 0.16 2.03
C LYS A 104 -10.40 1.30 1.95
N LEU A 105 -9.27 1.07 1.31
CA LEU A 105 -8.38 2.15 0.89
C LEU A 105 -8.99 2.91 -0.30
N PRO A 106 -8.70 4.21 -0.45
CA PRO A 106 -9.02 4.93 -1.69
C PRO A 106 -8.28 4.31 -2.87
N GLY A 107 -8.99 3.99 -3.93
CA GLY A 107 -8.41 3.32 -5.09
C GLY A 107 -9.46 2.58 -5.91
N GLY A 108 -9.02 1.69 -6.77
CA GLY A 108 -9.90 0.92 -7.63
C GLY A 108 -9.22 0.23 -8.81
N GLU A 109 -10.04 -0.14 -9.79
CA GLU A 109 -9.62 -0.86 -10.98
C GLU A 109 -8.95 0.11 -11.97
N LEU A 110 -7.83 -0.33 -12.56
CA LEU A 110 -7.16 0.36 -13.67
C LEU A 110 -7.86 0.03 -14.99
N GLU A 111 -7.80 0.97 -15.90
CA GLU A 111 -8.21 0.73 -17.29
C GLU A 111 -7.18 -0.12 -18.03
N VAL A 112 -7.59 -0.72 -19.14
CA VAL A 112 -6.70 -1.57 -19.93
C VAL A 112 -5.56 -0.73 -20.53
N GLY A 113 -4.32 -1.10 -20.18
CA GLY A 113 -3.13 -0.37 -20.65
C GLY A 113 -2.80 0.90 -19.87
N GLU A 114 -3.60 1.23 -18.84
CA GLU A 114 -3.36 2.40 -18.00
C GLU A 114 -2.13 2.21 -17.09
N GLU A 115 -1.29 3.23 -17.01
CA GLU A 115 -0.17 3.26 -16.07
C GLU A 115 -0.67 3.40 -14.63
N GLU A 116 0.01 2.73 -13.69
CA GLU A 116 -0.42 2.64 -12.29
C GLU A 116 -0.46 4.01 -11.60
N THR A 117 0.51 4.86 -11.90
CA THR A 117 0.59 6.20 -11.34
C THR A 117 -0.51 7.12 -11.86
N ASP A 118 -0.83 7.04 -13.15
CA ASP A 118 -1.87 7.86 -13.76
C ASP A 118 -3.26 7.38 -13.32
N GLY A 119 -3.46 6.06 -13.30
CA GLY A 119 -4.68 5.46 -12.77
C GLY A 119 -4.91 5.78 -11.31
N MET A 120 -3.87 5.76 -10.47
CA MET A 120 -3.97 6.16 -9.06
C MET A 120 -4.43 7.61 -8.94
N LYS A 121 -3.83 8.55 -9.69
CA LYS A 121 -4.22 9.97 -9.67
C LYS A 121 -5.67 10.14 -10.10
N ARG A 122 -6.07 9.49 -11.20
CA ARG A 122 -7.46 9.49 -11.68
C ARG A 122 -8.44 8.98 -10.62
N LEU A 123 -8.12 7.87 -9.97
CA LEU A 123 -8.97 7.26 -8.94
C LEU A 123 -9.05 8.10 -7.67
N LEU A 124 -7.94 8.75 -7.28
CA LEU A 124 -7.93 9.68 -6.15
C LEU A 124 -8.73 10.95 -6.46
N ASP A 125 -8.62 11.51 -7.66
CA ASP A 125 -9.44 12.65 -8.09
C ASP A 125 -10.92 12.28 -8.10
N LEU A 126 -11.27 11.09 -8.61
CA LEU A 126 -12.64 10.60 -8.59
C LEU A 126 -13.19 10.44 -7.17
N THR A 127 -12.38 9.93 -6.24
CA THR A 127 -12.83 9.58 -4.89
C THR A 127 -12.70 10.74 -3.89
N LEU A 128 -11.57 11.46 -3.91
CA LEU A 128 -11.23 12.52 -2.95
C LEU A 128 -11.05 13.89 -3.59
N GLY A 129 -11.05 13.98 -4.92
CA GLY A 129 -10.87 15.23 -5.64
C GLY A 129 -12.00 16.21 -5.37
N ARG A 130 -11.66 17.50 -5.44
CA ARG A 130 -12.57 18.63 -5.23
C ARG A 130 -13.58 18.77 -6.37
N THR A 131 -14.72 19.37 -6.06
CA THR A 131 -15.78 19.63 -7.06
C THR A 131 -15.69 21.02 -7.71
N ASP A 132 -14.82 21.88 -7.22
CA ASP A 132 -14.63 23.25 -7.71
C ASP A 132 -13.65 23.39 -8.89
N GLY A 133 -13.20 22.26 -9.46
CA GLY A 133 -12.29 22.22 -10.61
C GLY A 133 -10.81 22.38 -10.26
N VAL A 134 -10.47 22.61 -9.01
CA VAL A 134 -9.07 22.64 -8.56
C VAL A 134 -8.57 21.22 -8.45
N ARG A 135 -7.56 20.87 -9.24
CA ARG A 135 -6.93 19.55 -9.19
C ARG A 135 -5.96 19.45 -8.03
N SER A 136 -6.03 18.34 -7.30
CA SER A 136 -5.02 17.99 -6.29
C SER A 136 -3.77 17.42 -6.97
N GLU A 137 -2.60 17.83 -6.53
CA GLU A 137 -1.35 17.23 -6.97
C GLU A 137 -1.06 16.00 -6.11
N TRP A 138 -1.30 14.81 -6.68
CA TRP A 138 -1.02 13.55 -6.00
C TRP A 138 0.42 13.11 -6.28
N LYS A 139 1.23 13.08 -5.25
CA LYS A 139 2.63 12.65 -5.32
C LYS A 139 2.75 11.21 -4.85
N ILE A 140 2.97 10.29 -5.79
CA ILE A 140 3.19 8.87 -5.48
C ILE A 140 4.67 8.70 -5.18
N GLU A 141 4.98 8.22 -3.97
CA GLU A 141 6.37 8.13 -3.46
C GLU A 141 6.95 6.73 -3.60
N ASP A 142 6.13 5.70 -3.31
CA ASP A 142 6.66 4.35 -3.24
C ASP A 142 5.55 3.30 -3.41
N GLU A 143 5.99 2.07 -3.64
CA GLU A 143 5.16 0.87 -3.58
C GLU A 143 5.25 0.27 -2.17
N VAL A 144 4.10 0.14 -1.50
CA VAL A 144 4.00 -0.43 -0.14
C VAL A 144 3.95 -1.94 -0.19
N GLY A 145 3.21 -2.50 -1.14
CA GLY A 145 3.07 -3.94 -1.29
C GLY A 145 2.18 -4.36 -2.45
N ASN A 146 2.16 -5.65 -2.70
CA ASN A 146 1.39 -6.28 -3.76
C ASN A 146 0.49 -7.37 -3.20
N TRP A 147 -0.73 -7.47 -3.72
CA TRP A 147 -1.71 -8.48 -3.33
C TRP A 147 -2.30 -9.15 -4.56
N TRP A 148 -2.40 -10.45 -4.54
CA TRP A 148 -2.96 -11.23 -5.64
C TRP A 148 -4.20 -11.99 -5.21
N ARG A 149 -5.18 -12.04 -6.11
CA ARG A 149 -6.36 -12.89 -6.00
C ARG A 149 -6.17 -14.09 -6.92
N PRO A 150 -6.00 -15.30 -6.38
CA PRO A 150 -5.75 -16.49 -7.20
C PRO A 150 -6.97 -16.94 -7.99
N ASN A 151 -8.17 -16.81 -7.42
CA ASN A 151 -9.44 -17.30 -7.98
C ASN A 151 -10.50 -16.19 -8.04
N PHE A 152 -11.68 -16.48 -8.58
CA PHE A 152 -12.85 -15.57 -8.57
C PHE A 152 -13.61 -15.70 -7.24
N ASP A 153 -12.92 -15.49 -6.13
CA ASP A 153 -13.42 -15.58 -4.76
C ASP A 153 -12.80 -14.48 -3.87
N PRO A 154 -13.30 -14.24 -2.65
CA PRO A 154 -12.84 -13.15 -1.80
C PRO A 154 -11.36 -13.18 -1.39
N PRO A 155 -10.68 -14.32 -1.14
CA PRO A 155 -9.32 -14.32 -0.62
C PRO A 155 -8.29 -13.64 -1.54
N ARG A 156 -7.41 -12.83 -0.92
CA ARG A 156 -6.23 -12.22 -1.54
C ARG A 156 -5.02 -12.51 -0.68
N TYR A 157 -3.85 -12.62 -1.31
CA TYR A 157 -2.59 -12.96 -0.65
C TYR A 157 -1.48 -12.00 -1.05
N PRO A 158 -0.53 -11.67 -0.15
CA PRO A 158 0.62 -10.83 -0.47
C PRO A 158 1.69 -11.55 -1.31
N TYR A 159 1.33 -12.66 -1.91
CA TYR A 159 2.17 -13.49 -2.79
C TYR A 159 1.27 -14.26 -3.77
N ILE A 160 1.87 -14.79 -4.82
CA ILE A 160 1.17 -15.72 -5.72
C ILE A 160 1.39 -17.14 -5.18
N PRO A 161 0.34 -17.88 -4.79
CA PRO A 161 0.48 -19.26 -4.35
C PRO A 161 1.14 -20.12 -5.44
N ALA A 162 2.02 -21.04 -5.06
CA ALA A 162 2.90 -21.80 -5.99
C ALA A 162 2.15 -22.58 -7.06
N HIS A 163 0.91 -23.01 -6.79
CA HIS A 163 0.07 -23.74 -7.74
C HIS A 163 -0.73 -22.83 -8.70
N VAL A 164 -0.65 -21.51 -8.51
CA VAL A 164 -1.39 -20.53 -9.32
C VAL A 164 -0.49 -19.96 -10.39
N THR A 165 -0.78 -20.26 -11.64
CA THR A 165 -0.05 -19.74 -12.80
C THR A 165 -0.70 -18.48 -13.40
N LYS A 166 -1.99 -18.29 -13.18
CA LYS A 166 -2.78 -17.20 -13.76
C LYS A 166 -3.68 -16.56 -12.68
N PRO A 167 -3.16 -15.69 -11.82
CA PRO A 167 -3.97 -14.96 -10.85
C PRO A 167 -5.05 -14.12 -11.56
N LYS A 168 -6.12 -13.82 -10.86
CA LYS A 168 -7.32 -13.16 -11.42
C LYS A 168 -7.30 -11.65 -11.22
N GLU A 169 -6.65 -11.20 -10.16
CA GLU A 169 -6.47 -9.79 -9.85
C GLU A 169 -5.09 -9.57 -9.21
N HIS A 170 -4.46 -8.47 -9.56
CA HIS A 170 -3.28 -7.92 -8.90
C HIS A 170 -3.64 -6.53 -8.36
N THR A 171 -3.51 -6.35 -7.07
CA THR A 171 -3.71 -5.05 -6.40
C THR A 171 -2.37 -4.56 -5.89
N LYS A 172 -1.97 -3.37 -6.33
CA LYS A 172 -0.75 -2.71 -5.86
C LYS A 172 -1.12 -1.64 -4.83
N LEU A 173 -0.42 -1.62 -3.71
CA LEU A 173 -0.54 -0.59 -2.68
C LEU A 173 0.51 0.48 -2.92
N LEU A 174 0.08 1.71 -3.18
CA LEU A 174 0.95 2.84 -3.46
C LEU A 174 0.91 3.85 -2.31
N LEU A 175 2.09 4.22 -1.83
CA LEU A 175 2.24 5.29 -0.87
C LEU A 175 2.08 6.62 -1.58
N VAL A 176 1.13 7.42 -1.13
CA VAL A 176 0.89 8.76 -1.65
C VAL A 176 1.22 9.77 -0.58
N GLN A 177 2.19 10.64 -0.87
CA GLN A 177 2.56 11.72 0.03
C GLN A 177 1.41 12.72 0.14
N MET A 178 0.90 12.89 1.33
CA MET A 178 -0.11 13.92 1.61
C MET A 178 0.54 15.31 1.52
N PRO A 179 -0.11 16.30 0.87
CA PRO A 179 0.35 17.69 0.91
C PRO A 179 0.24 18.26 2.32
N GLU A 180 0.96 19.32 2.62
CA GLU A 180 0.93 19.96 3.95
C GLU A 180 -0.49 20.39 4.36
N LYS A 181 -1.26 20.92 3.42
CA LYS A 181 -2.67 21.31 3.60
C LYS A 181 -3.47 20.97 2.36
N ALA A 182 -4.68 20.49 2.54
CA ALA A 182 -5.58 20.23 1.42
C ALA A 182 -7.05 20.28 1.82
N MET A 183 -7.89 20.49 0.82
CA MET A 183 -9.32 20.28 0.89
C MET A 183 -9.68 19.11 0.00
N PHE A 184 -10.41 18.16 0.54
CA PHE A 184 -10.91 16.99 -0.18
C PHE A 184 -12.43 16.98 -0.19
N ALA A 185 -13.03 16.32 -1.18
CA ALA A 185 -14.47 16.11 -1.23
C ALA A 185 -14.75 14.60 -1.22
N VAL A 186 -15.47 14.14 -0.21
CA VAL A 186 -15.79 12.72 0.00
C VAL A 186 -17.22 12.45 -0.50
N PRO A 187 -17.45 11.39 -1.29
CA PRO A 187 -18.81 11.02 -1.72
C PRO A 187 -19.73 10.78 -0.52
N LYS A 188 -20.99 11.23 -0.60
CA LYS A 188 -21.98 11.14 0.49
C LYS A 188 -22.25 9.73 1.01
N ASN A 189 -22.01 8.71 0.16
CA ASN A 189 -22.18 7.30 0.54
C ASN A 189 -20.93 6.69 1.19
N TYR A 190 -19.85 7.44 1.33
CA TYR A 190 -18.66 7.05 2.06
C TYR A 190 -18.45 7.95 3.28
N LYS A 191 -17.85 7.39 4.32
CA LYS A 191 -17.31 8.16 5.44
C LYS A 191 -15.79 8.03 5.41
N LEU A 192 -15.07 9.14 5.43
CA LEU A 192 -13.63 9.12 5.60
C LEU A 192 -13.30 8.96 7.08
N VAL A 193 -12.46 8.00 7.41
CA VAL A 193 -12.04 7.67 8.76
C VAL A 193 -10.53 7.67 8.82
N ALA A 194 -9.96 8.31 9.83
CA ALA A 194 -8.55 8.21 10.15
C ALA A 194 -8.37 7.12 11.21
N ALA A 195 -7.86 5.96 10.80
CA ALA A 195 -7.65 4.82 11.69
C ALA A 195 -6.20 4.85 12.21
N PRO A 196 -5.98 4.81 13.55
CA PRO A 196 -4.64 4.73 14.12
C PRO A 196 -3.90 3.49 13.61
N LEU A 197 -2.63 3.66 13.24
CA LEU A 197 -1.86 2.56 12.66
C LEU A 197 -1.77 1.35 13.59
N PHE A 198 -1.69 1.57 14.91
CA PHE A 198 -1.64 0.49 15.90
C PHE A 198 -2.96 -0.31 15.99
N GLU A 199 -4.11 0.32 15.70
CA GLU A 199 -5.42 -0.35 15.70
C GLU A 199 -5.55 -1.33 14.54
N LEU A 200 -4.86 -1.07 13.44
CA LEU A 200 -4.88 -1.93 12.24
C LEU A 200 -4.05 -3.20 12.44
N TYR A 201 -3.05 -3.15 13.34
CA TYR A 201 -2.12 -4.26 13.55
C TYR A 201 -2.86 -5.52 14.03
N ASP A 202 -2.67 -6.61 13.28
CA ASP A 202 -3.29 -7.93 13.54
C ASP A 202 -4.83 -7.89 13.67
N ASN A 203 -5.48 -6.91 13.06
CA ASN A 203 -6.93 -6.72 13.13
C ASN A 203 -7.62 -7.02 11.80
N ALA A 204 -7.30 -8.18 11.21
CA ALA A 204 -7.90 -8.61 9.95
C ALA A 204 -9.42 -8.87 10.06
N ALA A 205 -9.93 -9.16 11.25
CA ALA A 205 -11.35 -9.38 11.47
C ALA A 205 -12.18 -8.10 11.23
N ALA A 206 -11.68 -6.93 11.64
CA ALA A 206 -12.35 -5.65 11.47
C ALA A 206 -12.05 -4.99 10.11
N TYR A 207 -10.80 -5.02 9.67
CA TYR A 207 -10.33 -4.24 8.52
C TYR A 207 -10.00 -5.07 7.28
N GLY A 208 -9.97 -6.38 7.42
CA GLY A 208 -9.51 -7.31 6.38
C GLY A 208 -7.98 -7.43 6.35
N PRO A 209 -7.45 -8.51 5.74
CA PRO A 209 -6.03 -8.86 5.81
C PRO A 209 -5.12 -7.84 5.13
N LEU A 210 -5.57 -7.20 4.06
CA LEU A 210 -4.77 -6.20 3.33
C LEU A 210 -4.51 -4.95 4.19
N ILE A 211 -5.55 -4.37 4.79
CA ILE A 211 -5.42 -3.17 5.64
C ILE A 211 -4.66 -3.52 6.92
N ALA A 212 -4.96 -4.66 7.54
CA ALA A 212 -4.28 -5.14 8.75
C ALA A 212 -2.78 -5.40 8.56
N SER A 213 -2.32 -5.59 7.32
CA SER A 213 -0.90 -5.77 6.99
C SER A 213 -0.11 -4.45 6.90
N LEU A 214 -0.81 -3.30 6.79
CA LEU A 214 -0.16 -2.00 6.58
C LEU A 214 0.87 -1.63 7.66
N PRO A 215 0.64 -1.85 8.97
CA PRO A 215 1.65 -1.56 9.98
C PRO A 215 2.98 -2.27 9.72
N MET A 216 2.93 -3.54 9.34
CA MET A 216 4.12 -4.32 9.00
C MET A 216 4.79 -3.82 7.72
N ALA A 217 4.00 -3.54 6.68
CA ALA A 217 4.52 -3.06 5.40
C ALA A 217 5.15 -1.65 5.53
N LEU A 218 4.60 -0.81 6.39
CA LEU A 218 5.08 0.55 6.64
C LEU A 218 6.23 0.64 7.64
N SER A 219 6.56 -0.43 8.36
CA SER A 219 7.66 -0.46 9.35
C SER A 219 9.04 -0.16 8.78
N ARG A 220 9.21 -0.28 7.46
CA ARG A 220 10.43 0.05 6.73
C ARG A 220 10.62 1.55 6.46
N PHE A 221 9.63 2.39 6.80
CA PHE A 221 9.67 3.83 6.57
C PHE A 221 9.94 4.58 7.87
N ASN A 222 10.67 5.69 7.75
CA ASN A 222 10.88 6.63 8.84
C ASN A 222 9.84 7.75 8.74
N PHE A 223 9.01 7.90 9.76
CA PHE A 223 7.96 8.92 9.81
C PHE A 223 8.51 10.23 10.38
N ILE A 224 8.40 11.30 9.61
CA ILE A 224 8.74 12.66 10.02
C ILE A 224 7.45 13.39 10.36
N TYR A 225 7.24 13.68 11.63
CA TYR A 225 6.04 14.37 12.12
C TYR A 225 6.24 15.87 12.01
N ASN A 226 5.48 16.50 11.11
CA ASN A 226 5.52 17.95 10.88
C ASN A 226 4.35 18.62 11.62
N GLY A 227 4.53 19.91 12.03
CA GLY A 227 3.47 20.68 12.68
C GLY A 227 3.10 20.17 14.08
N VAL A 228 4.00 19.49 14.75
CA VAL A 228 3.89 19.15 16.17
C VAL A 228 4.33 20.38 16.95
N ALA A 229 3.42 20.98 17.72
CA ALA A 229 3.71 22.08 18.62
C ALA A 229 4.29 21.56 19.95
#